data_b558f97f4c45a88bec82e5003d68220e
#
_entry.id   b558f97f4c45a88bec82e5003d68220e
#
_cell.length_a   1.000
_cell.length_b   1.000
_cell.length_c   1.000
_cell.angle_alpha   90.00
_cell.angle_beta   90.00
_cell.angle_gamma   90.00
#
_symmetry.space_group_name_H-M   'P 1'
#
loop_
_entity.id
_entity.type
_entity.pdbx_description
1 polymer ?
#
loop_
_entity_poly.entity_id
_entity_poly.type
_entity_poly.pdbx_seq_one_letter_code
_entity_poly.pdbx_strand_id
1 'polypeptide(L)'
;MSEDVVGLLWLIVLLAANAFFVAGEFAVMGARRSQIEPRAEAGSRRARVALFAMEHVSDMLAVCQLGITVCSLLILNVAEPAIHHLLAVPLGLIIAYGVARVGGALFEELRNVMFIHVSQNATRL
;
A
#
# COMPACT_ATOMS: atom_id res chain seq x y z
N MET A 1 -26.54 -2.23 7.25
CA MET A 1 -25.38 -1.64 6.58
C MET A 1 -24.65 -2.80 5.94
N SER A 2 -24.32 -2.69 4.66
CA SER A 2 -23.53 -3.73 4.00
C SER A 2 -22.15 -3.82 4.64
N GLU A 3 -21.56 -5.00 4.71
CA GLU A 3 -20.23 -5.25 5.28
C GLU A 3 -19.18 -4.34 4.62
N ASP A 4 -19.34 -4.04 3.34
CA ASP A 4 -18.49 -3.13 2.58
C ASP A 4 -18.49 -1.69 3.13
N VAL A 5 -19.64 -1.18 3.58
CA VAL A 5 -19.73 0.16 4.17
C VAL A 5 -19.02 0.21 5.52
N VAL A 6 -19.13 -0.85 6.31
CA VAL A 6 -18.42 -0.95 7.59
C VAL A 6 -16.91 -1.01 7.35
N GLY A 7 -16.46 -1.81 6.39
CA GLY A 7 -15.06 -1.89 5.99
C GLY A 7 -14.50 -0.55 5.53
N LEU A 8 -15.26 0.19 4.70
CA LEU A 8 -14.88 1.52 4.23
C LEU A 8 -14.78 2.54 5.37
N LEU A 9 -15.71 2.52 6.31
CA LEU A 9 -15.66 3.39 7.49
C LEU A 9 -14.43 3.09 8.36
N TRP A 10 -14.12 1.81 8.60
CA TRP A 10 -12.92 1.41 9.31
C TRP A 10 -11.64 1.86 8.60
N LEU A 11 -11.60 1.73 7.27
CA LEU A 11 -10.48 2.19 6.46
C LEU A 11 -10.24 3.70 6.62
N ILE A 12 -11.30 4.51 6.59
CA ILE A 12 -11.22 5.97 6.78
C ILE A 12 -10.70 6.30 8.19
N VAL A 13 -11.20 5.62 9.22
CA VAL A 13 -10.75 5.83 10.61
C VAL A 13 -9.27 5.48 10.77
N LEU A 14 -8.84 4.36 10.22
CA LEU A 14 -7.44 3.92 10.28
C LEU A 14 -6.50 4.85 9.50
N LEU A 15 -6.94 5.34 8.34
CA LEU A 15 -6.18 6.32 7.56
C LEU A 15 -6.05 7.65 8.33
N ALA A 16 -7.11 8.11 8.99
CA ALA A 16 -7.07 9.31 9.82
C ALA A 16 -6.14 9.13 11.03
N ALA A 17 -6.17 7.98 11.69
CA ALA A 17 -5.25 7.66 12.78
C ALA A 17 -3.79 7.60 12.30
N ASN A 18 -3.53 6.98 11.15
CA ASN A 18 -2.20 6.96 10.54
C ASN A 18 -1.69 8.36 10.22
N ALA A 19 -2.54 9.19 9.59
CA ALA A 19 -2.23 10.58 9.29
C ALA A 19 -1.94 11.41 10.56
N PHE A 20 -2.63 11.12 11.67
CA PHE A 20 -2.38 11.77 12.96
C PHE A 20 -0.96 11.46 13.47
N PHE A 21 -0.51 10.21 13.45
CA PHE A 21 0.85 9.84 13.86
C PHE A 21 1.91 10.45 12.95
N VAL A 22 1.69 10.42 11.63
CA VAL A 22 2.60 11.05 10.65
C VAL A 22 2.69 12.56 10.89
N ALA A 23 1.56 13.24 11.10
CA ALA A 23 1.55 14.66 11.41
C ALA A 23 2.25 14.98 12.73
N GLY A 24 2.10 14.12 13.75
CA GLY A 24 2.79 14.24 15.03
C GLY A 24 4.30 14.14 14.88
N GLU A 25 4.80 13.18 14.10
CA GLU A 25 6.22 13.00 13.80
C GLU A 25 6.81 14.25 13.14
N PHE A 26 6.19 14.74 12.06
CA PHE A 26 6.65 15.95 11.37
C PHE A 26 6.52 17.21 12.23
N ALA A 27 5.49 17.31 13.06
CA ALA A 27 5.30 18.44 13.96
C ALA A 27 6.42 18.53 14.99
N VAL A 28 6.84 17.41 15.58
CA VAL A 28 7.94 17.39 16.55
C VAL A 28 9.28 17.73 15.90
N MET A 29 9.56 17.17 14.72
CA MET A 29 10.79 17.44 13.98
C MET A 29 10.87 18.87 13.42
N GLY A 30 9.72 19.42 12.96
CA GLY A 30 9.63 20.75 12.37
C GLY A 30 9.47 21.89 13.39
N ALA A 31 9.22 21.58 14.65
CA ALA A 31 8.98 22.58 15.68
C ALA A 31 10.24 23.37 16.04
N ARG A 32 10.12 24.70 16.13
CA ARG A 32 11.23 25.58 16.56
C ARG A 32 11.08 25.93 18.03
N ARG A 33 12.02 25.45 18.85
CA ARG A 33 12.02 25.69 20.31
C ARG A 33 11.92 27.18 20.65
N SER A 34 12.65 28.03 19.94
CA SER A 34 12.66 29.48 20.14
C SER A 34 11.29 30.16 20.01
N GLN A 35 10.35 29.54 19.30
CA GLN A 35 8.99 30.07 19.13
C GLN A 35 8.00 29.49 20.16
N ILE A 36 8.28 28.31 20.69
CA ILE A 36 7.40 27.59 21.59
C ILE A 36 7.69 27.92 23.06
N GLU A 37 8.97 28.06 23.41
CA GLU A 37 9.45 28.34 24.77
C GLU A 37 8.81 29.60 25.39
N PRO A 38 8.79 30.77 24.70
CA PRO A 38 8.16 31.98 25.28
C PRO A 38 6.65 31.82 25.51
N ARG A 39 5.97 31.01 24.69
CA ARG A 39 4.54 30.72 24.85
C ARG A 39 4.27 29.76 26.01
N ALA A 40 5.19 28.84 26.28
CA ALA A 40 5.12 27.94 27.42
C ALA A 40 5.33 28.70 28.73
N GLU A 41 6.30 29.63 28.76
CA GLU A 41 6.55 30.54 29.89
C GLU A 41 5.37 31.49 30.14
N ALA A 42 4.70 31.95 29.09
CA ALA A 42 3.46 32.74 29.18
C ALA A 42 2.23 31.92 29.67
N GLY A 43 2.40 30.65 30.05
CA GLY A 43 1.37 29.83 30.66
C GLY A 43 0.53 28.99 29.70
N SER A 44 0.86 28.95 28.39
CA SER A 44 0.15 28.11 27.42
C SER A 44 0.37 26.62 27.67
N ARG A 45 -0.71 25.91 28.03
CA ARG A 45 -0.67 24.44 28.26
C ARG A 45 -0.24 23.68 26.98
N ARG A 46 -0.70 24.12 25.81
CA ARG A 46 -0.35 23.49 24.52
C ARG A 46 1.15 23.65 24.20
N ALA A 47 1.72 24.83 24.48
CA ALA A 47 3.13 25.08 24.28
C ALA A 47 4.01 24.25 25.23
N ARG A 48 3.57 24.04 26.48
CA ARG A 48 4.27 23.16 27.44
C ARG A 48 4.28 21.70 26.99
N VAL A 49 3.16 21.19 26.47
CA VAL A 49 3.08 19.83 25.93
C VAL A 49 4.00 19.69 24.70
N ALA A 50 4.02 20.70 23.82
CA ALA A 50 4.89 20.69 22.66
C ALA A 50 6.38 20.74 23.06
N LEU A 51 6.73 21.56 24.07
CA LEU A 51 8.08 21.63 24.61
C LEU A 51 8.53 20.30 25.22
N PHE A 52 7.65 19.64 25.99
CA PHE A 52 7.90 18.31 26.53
C PHE A 52 8.16 17.28 25.42
N ALA A 53 7.35 17.30 24.35
CA ALA A 53 7.54 16.42 23.19
C ALA A 53 8.89 16.66 22.51
N MET A 54 9.32 17.92 22.40
CA MET A 54 10.63 18.31 21.84
C MET A 54 11.81 17.92 22.74
N GLU A 55 11.61 17.82 24.05
CA GLU A 55 12.64 17.36 25.00
C GLU A 55 12.79 15.83 24.98
N HIS A 56 11.73 15.13 24.55
CA HIS A 56 11.68 13.66 24.47
C HIS A 56 11.48 13.19 23.01
N VAL A 57 12.21 13.79 22.07
CA VAL A 57 12.05 13.53 20.62
C VAL A 57 12.17 12.04 20.28
N SER A 58 13.15 11.34 20.84
CA SER A 58 13.37 9.91 20.58
C SER A 58 12.18 9.05 20.98
N ASP A 59 11.60 9.33 22.14
CA ASP A 59 10.46 8.58 22.64
C ASP A 59 9.19 8.90 21.84
N MET A 60 9.02 10.18 21.47
CA MET A 60 7.90 10.61 20.64
C MET A 60 7.96 10.01 19.24
N LEU A 61 9.16 9.97 18.63
CA LEU A 61 9.36 9.33 17.33
C LEU A 61 9.09 7.82 17.40
N ALA A 62 9.57 7.15 18.45
CA ALA A 62 9.31 5.72 18.64
C ALA A 62 7.81 5.41 18.75
N VAL A 63 7.05 6.22 19.50
CA VAL A 63 5.59 6.08 19.63
C VAL A 63 4.90 6.36 18.29
N CYS A 64 5.30 7.39 17.57
CA CYS A 64 4.73 7.71 16.25
C CYS A 64 4.99 6.59 15.24
N GLN A 65 6.21 6.08 15.16
CA GLN A 65 6.59 4.98 14.27
C GLN A 65 5.83 3.70 14.60
N LEU A 66 5.68 3.37 15.89
CA LEU A 66 4.86 2.24 16.32
C LEU A 66 3.41 2.43 15.89
N GLY A 67 2.83 3.61 16.12
CA GLY A 67 1.47 3.95 15.72
C GLY A 67 1.26 3.85 14.22
N ILE A 68 2.18 4.39 13.40
CA ILE A 68 2.15 4.27 11.93
C ILE A 68 2.19 2.81 11.50
N THR A 69 3.09 2.01 12.09
CA THR A 69 3.23 0.58 11.76
C THR A 69 1.96 -0.20 12.08
N VAL A 70 1.39 -0.02 13.26
CA VAL A 70 0.14 -0.69 13.67
C VAL A 70 -1.01 -0.27 12.76
N CYS A 71 -1.18 1.04 12.50
CA CYS A 71 -2.22 1.52 11.58
C CYS A 71 -2.06 0.95 10.18
N SER A 72 -0.83 0.90 9.64
CA SER A 72 -0.54 0.38 8.31
C SER A 72 -0.86 -1.11 8.19
N LEU A 73 -0.54 -1.92 9.21
CA LEU A 73 -0.89 -3.34 9.23
C LEU A 73 -2.41 -3.57 9.30
N LEU A 74 -3.12 -2.75 10.08
CA LEU A 74 -4.58 -2.81 10.16
C LEU A 74 -5.24 -2.34 8.86
N ILE A 75 -4.71 -1.28 8.22
CA ILE A 75 -5.17 -0.82 6.91
C ILE A 75 -5.01 -1.93 5.87
N LEU A 76 -3.85 -2.60 5.84
CA LEU A 76 -3.61 -3.71 4.91
C LEU A 76 -4.63 -4.84 5.13
N ASN A 77 -4.88 -5.22 6.38
CA ASN A 77 -5.83 -6.26 6.74
C ASN A 77 -7.27 -5.93 6.30
N VAL A 78 -7.71 -4.68 6.47
CA VAL A 78 -9.04 -4.22 6.06
C VAL A 78 -9.13 -4.03 4.53
N ALA A 79 -8.05 -3.59 3.89
CA ALA A 79 -8.01 -3.32 2.46
C ALA A 79 -7.79 -4.60 1.61
N GLU A 80 -7.20 -5.65 2.18
CA GLU A 80 -6.86 -6.89 1.46
C GLU A 80 -8.05 -7.49 0.69
N PRO A 81 -9.24 -7.72 1.29
CA PRO A 81 -10.36 -8.29 0.55
C PRO A 81 -10.85 -7.38 -0.58
N ALA A 82 -10.85 -6.06 -0.38
CA ALA A 82 -11.25 -5.10 -1.41
C ALA A 82 -10.23 -5.04 -2.56
N ILE A 83 -8.94 -5.08 -2.25
CA ILE A 83 -7.86 -5.09 -3.24
C ILE A 83 -7.86 -6.42 -4.01
N HIS A 84 -8.09 -7.54 -3.32
CA HIS A 84 -8.17 -8.84 -3.94
C HIS A 84 -9.29 -8.89 -4.99
N HIS A 85 -10.49 -8.42 -4.67
CA HIS A 85 -11.61 -8.33 -5.61
C HIS A 85 -11.33 -7.37 -6.78
N LEU A 86 -10.69 -6.24 -6.51
CA LEU A 86 -10.41 -5.22 -7.53
C LEU A 86 -9.31 -5.66 -8.50
N LEU A 87 -8.27 -6.36 -8.01
CA LEU A 87 -7.10 -6.77 -8.81
C LEU A 87 -7.20 -8.18 -9.36
N ALA A 88 -7.88 -9.10 -8.69
CA ALA A 88 -7.94 -10.51 -9.12
C ALA A 88 -8.61 -10.66 -10.49
N VAL A 89 -9.68 -9.91 -10.76
CA VAL A 89 -10.39 -9.97 -12.04
C VAL A 89 -9.55 -9.41 -13.19
N PRO A 90 -9.04 -8.16 -13.18
CA PRO A 90 -8.25 -7.65 -14.29
C PRO A 90 -6.91 -8.36 -14.45
N LEU A 91 -6.23 -8.72 -13.35
CA LEU A 91 -4.98 -9.45 -13.41
C LEU A 91 -5.17 -10.87 -13.96
N GLY A 92 -6.24 -11.56 -13.54
CA GLY A 92 -6.62 -12.87 -14.06
C GLY A 92 -6.91 -12.82 -15.57
N LEU A 93 -7.61 -11.79 -16.05
CA LEU A 93 -7.87 -11.58 -17.47
C LEU A 93 -6.60 -11.29 -18.27
N ILE A 94 -5.68 -10.47 -17.73
CA ILE A 94 -4.40 -10.15 -18.39
C ILE A 94 -3.54 -11.41 -18.50
N ILE A 95 -3.44 -12.21 -17.43
CA ILE A 95 -2.68 -13.47 -17.43
C ILE A 95 -3.31 -14.47 -18.40
N ALA A 96 -4.63 -14.65 -18.36
CA ALA A 96 -5.35 -15.56 -19.25
C ALA A 96 -5.17 -15.18 -20.73
N TYR A 97 -5.27 -13.87 -21.03
CA TYR A 97 -5.03 -13.37 -22.38
C TYR A 97 -3.57 -13.59 -22.82
N GLY A 98 -2.59 -13.31 -21.95
CA GLY A 98 -1.17 -13.54 -22.22
C GLY A 98 -0.87 -15.02 -22.49
N VAL A 99 -1.38 -15.92 -21.65
CA VAL A 99 -1.21 -17.37 -21.83
C VAL A 99 -1.88 -17.86 -23.12
N ALA A 100 -3.08 -17.38 -23.43
CA ALA A 100 -3.77 -17.74 -24.67
C ALA A 100 -3.01 -17.27 -25.91
N ARG A 101 -2.44 -16.08 -25.89
CA ARG A 101 -1.63 -15.52 -27.00
C ARG A 101 -0.35 -16.29 -27.22
N VAL A 102 0.40 -16.56 -26.15
CA VAL A 102 1.66 -17.32 -26.23
C VAL A 102 1.40 -18.77 -26.63
N GLY A 103 0.38 -19.41 -26.03
CA GLY A 103 0.00 -20.77 -26.37
C GLY A 103 -0.47 -20.92 -27.82
N GLY A 104 -1.25 -19.96 -28.32
CA GLY A 104 -1.67 -19.93 -29.72
C GLY A 104 -0.49 -19.77 -30.69
N ALA A 105 0.44 -18.88 -30.41
CA ALA A 105 1.65 -18.69 -31.22
C ALA A 105 2.53 -19.94 -31.25
N LEU A 106 2.75 -20.59 -30.09
CA LEU A 106 3.50 -21.86 -30.02
C LEU A 106 2.79 -22.99 -30.76
N PHE A 107 1.48 -23.06 -30.70
CA PHE A 107 0.72 -24.08 -31.43
C PHE A 107 0.84 -23.90 -32.94
N GLU A 108 0.76 -22.66 -33.45
CA GLU A 108 0.98 -22.39 -34.88
C GLU A 108 2.38 -22.76 -35.35
N GLU A 109 3.39 -22.44 -34.55
CA GLU A 109 4.79 -22.78 -34.85
C GLU A 109 4.98 -24.28 -34.91
N LEU A 110 4.50 -25.04 -33.92
CA LEU A 110 4.56 -26.50 -33.92
C LEU A 110 3.80 -27.11 -35.09
N ARG A 111 2.64 -26.60 -35.43
CA ARG A 111 1.86 -27.06 -36.60
C ARG A 111 2.64 -26.85 -37.90
N ASN A 112 3.27 -25.69 -38.06
CA ASN A 112 4.04 -25.37 -39.25
C ASN A 112 5.27 -26.28 -39.39
N VAL A 113 6.01 -26.50 -38.30
CA VAL A 113 7.17 -27.42 -38.28
C VAL A 113 6.74 -28.85 -38.61
N MET A 114 5.64 -29.34 -38.04
CA MET A 114 5.11 -30.67 -38.30
C MET A 114 4.64 -30.81 -39.75
N PHE A 115 3.98 -29.80 -40.32
CA PHE A 115 3.53 -29.80 -41.71
C PHE A 115 4.69 -29.84 -42.68
N ILE A 116 5.77 -29.08 -42.44
CA ILE A 116 6.98 -29.09 -43.24
C ILE A 116 7.65 -30.48 -43.20
N HIS A 117 7.73 -31.08 -42.02
CA HIS A 117 8.34 -32.39 -41.85
C HIS A 117 7.57 -33.53 -42.56
N VAL A 118 6.24 -33.50 -42.48
CA VAL A 118 5.37 -34.45 -43.19
C VAL A 118 5.45 -34.25 -44.69
N SER A 119 5.44 -33.01 -45.19
CA SER A 119 5.56 -32.68 -46.61
C SER A 119 6.88 -33.13 -47.19
N GLN A 120 8.00 -32.92 -46.50
CA GLN A 120 9.31 -33.37 -46.93
C GLN A 120 9.44 -34.91 -46.99
N ASN A 121 8.82 -35.63 -46.08
CA ASN A 121 8.81 -37.10 -46.11
C ASN A 121 7.91 -37.66 -47.22
N ALA A 122 6.82 -36.98 -47.56
CA ALA A 122 5.93 -37.38 -48.64
C ALA A 122 6.55 -37.22 -50.04
N THR A 123 7.50 -36.31 -50.21
CA THR A 123 8.23 -36.11 -51.50
C THR A 123 9.43 -37.02 -51.66
N ARG A 124 9.80 -37.83 -50.67
CA ARG A 124 10.90 -38.81 -50.73
C ARG A 124 10.43 -40.23 -51.05
N LEU A 125 9.13 -40.46 -51.14
CA LEU A 125 8.51 -41.71 -51.60
C LEU A 125 8.11 -41.61 -53.08
#